data_778520dc01c8ca736bc4addd3d46bda0
#
_entry.id   778520dc01c8ca736bc4addd3d46bda0
#
_cell.length_a   1.000
_cell.length_b   1.000
_cell.length_c   1.000
_cell.angle_alpha   90.00
_cell.angle_beta   90.00
_cell.angle_gamma   90.00
#
_symmetry.space_group_name_H-M   'P 1'
#
loop_
_entity.id
_entity.type
_entity.pdbx_description
1 polymer ?
#
loop_
_entity_poly.entity_id
_entity_poly.type
_entity_poly.pdbx_seq_one_letter_code
_entity_poly.pdbx_strand_id
1 'polypeptide(L)'
;MRIYIIGEKRTEEQYEKLERTLKEEGHEVVNILKVLKQIPNWTCKEREKIGHALIEMSDVVFAENGWKKSEIAKEEVLYALSQNVNITFEVKNELPFM
;
A
#
# COMPACT_ATOMS: atom_id res chain seq x y z
N MET A 1 3.76 11.50 8.63
CA MET A 1 4.54 10.36 8.11
C MET A 1 4.16 10.09 6.67
N ARG A 2 5.07 9.50 5.92
CA ARG A 2 4.78 9.08 4.56
C ARG A 2 4.33 7.63 4.59
N ILE A 3 3.16 7.36 4.05
CA ILE A 3 2.52 6.05 4.10
C ILE A 3 2.35 5.48 2.69
N TYR A 4 2.84 4.27 2.47
CA TYR A 4 2.62 3.53 1.23
C TYR A 4 1.51 2.51 1.46
N ILE A 5 0.52 2.50 0.57
CA ILE A 5 -0.62 1.59 0.69
C ILE A 5 -0.40 0.36 -0.16
N ILE A 6 -0.45 -0.81 0.47
CA ILE A 6 -0.42 -2.10 -0.21
C ILE A 6 -1.84 -2.63 -0.30
N GLY A 7 -2.31 -2.91 -1.50
CA GLY A 7 -3.61 -3.51 -1.68
C GLY A 7 -4.09 -3.31 -3.09
N GLU A 8 -4.40 -4.40 -3.76
CA GLU A 8 -4.78 -4.34 -5.16
C GLU A 8 -6.25 -4.56 -5.42
N LYS A 9 -6.99 -4.95 -4.39
CA LYS A 9 -8.41 -5.26 -4.55
C LYS A 9 -9.31 -4.08 -4.26
N ARG A 10 -8.74 -2.94 -3.86
CA ARG A 10 -9.53 -1.75 -3.66
C ARG A 10 -9.83 -1.10 -5.01
N THR A 11 -11.03 -0.56 -5.15
CA THR A 11 -11.35 0.26 -6.29
C THR A 11 -10.60 1.59 -6.15
N GLU A 12 -10.50 2.32 -7.26
CA GLU A 12 -9.88 3.64 -7.24
C GLU A 12 -10.57 4.56 -6.23
N GLU A 13 -11.89 4.49 -6.16
CA GLU A 13 -12.67 5.26 -5.22
C GLU A 13 -12.33 4.93 -3.78
N GLN A 14 -12.15 3.64 -3.48
CA GLN A 14 -11.77 3.20 -2.13
C GLN A 14 -10.38 3.70 -1.75
N TYR A 15 -9.45 3.70 -2.71
CA TYR A 15 -8.12 4.25 -2.48
C TYR A 15 -8.18 5.75 -2.19
N GLU A 16 -8.97 6.48 -2.96
CA GLU A 16 -9.09 7.91 -2.77
C GLU A 16 -9.69 8.26 -1.39
N LYS A 17 -10.64 7.47 -0.96
CA LYS A 17 -11.26 7.67 0.35
C LYS A 17 -10.26 7.43 1.47
N LEU A 18 -9.51 6.34 1.38
CA LEU A 18 -8.48 6.03 2.38
C LEU A 18 -7.39 7.09 2.39
N GLU A 19 -6.95 7.48 1.20
CA GLU A 19 -5.93 8.51 1.06
C GLU A 19 -6.37 9.82 1.68
N ARG A 20 -7.61 10.22 1.45
CA ARG A 20 -8.17 11.44 2.02
C ARG A 20 -8.18 11.38 3.54
N THR A 21 -8.62 10.26 4.10
CA THR A 21 -8.65 10.07 5.55
C THR A 21 -7.26 10.21 6.16
N LEU A 22 -6.27 9.57 5.55
CA LEU A 22 -4.90 9.63 6.05
C LEU A 22 -4.31 11.04 5.93
N LYS A 23 -4.62 11.73 4.84
CA LYS A 23 -4.15 13.11 4.66
C LYS A 23 -4.78 14.06 5.68
N GLU A 24 -6.03 13.83 6.03
CA GLU A 24 -6.70 14.63 7.06
C GLU A 24 -6.05 14.44 8.42
N GLU A 25 -5.41 13.29 8.63
CA GLU A 25 -4.67 13.03 9.85
C GLU A 25 -3.24 13.57 9.80
N GLY A 26 -2.87 14.25 8.72
CA GLY A 26 -1.56 14.88 8.61
C GLY A 26 -0.49 14.05 7.93
N HIS A 27 -0.87 12.95 7.27
CA HIS A 27 0.10 12.08 6.62
C HIS A 27 0.23 12.38 5.13
N GLU A 28 1.42 12.08 4.58
CA GLU A 28 1.60 12.02 3.14
C GLU A 28 1.26 10.60 2.72
N VAL A 29 0.59 10.45 1.58
CA VAL A 29 0.18 9.13 1.10
C VAL A 29 0.77 8.87 -0.27
N VAL A 30 1.38 7.70 -0.43
CA VAL A 30 1.95 7.28 -1.71
C VAL A 30 1.09 6.16 -2.25
N ASN A 31 0.47 6.42 -3.40
CA ASN A 31 -0.41 5.46 -4.05
C ASN A 31 0.23 5.04 -5.37
N ILE A 32 0.67 3.78 -5.45
CA ILE A 32 1.35 3.27 -6.64
C ILE A 32 0.47 3.33 -7.89
N LEU A 33 -0.86 3.24 -7.73
CA LEU A 33 -1.75 3.31 -8.89
C LEU A 33 -1.63 4.66 -9.61
N LYS A 34 -1.45 5.74 -8.85
CA LYS A 34 -1.26 7.06 -9.45
C LYS A 34 0.06 7.17 -10.18
N VAL A 35 1.10 6.53 -9.65
CA VAL A 35 2.40 6.52 -10.30
C VAL A 35 2.35 5.71 -11.59
N LEU A 36 1.73 4.54 -11.54
CA LEU A 36 1.63 3.66 -12.70
C LEU A 36 0.83 4.28 -13.84
N LYS A 37 -0.16 5.10 -13.54
CA LYS A 37 -0.94 5.78 -14.57
C LYS A 37 -0.11 6.70 -15.44
N GLN A 38 1.05 7.13 -14.96
CA GLN A 38 1.92 8.04 -15.69
C GLN A 38 2.97 7.31 -16.51
N ILE A 39 3.02 6.00 -16.40
CA ILE A 39 4.01 5.19 -17.10
C ILE A 39 3.29 4.27 -18.08
N PRO A 40 3.38 4.54 -19.40
CA PRO A 40 2.70 3.68 -20.38
C PRO A 40 3.41 2.33 -20.48
N ASN A 41 2.60 1.29 -20.66
CA ASN A 41 3.11 -0.06 -20.94
C ASN A 41 4.10 -0.61 -19.90
N TRP A 42 3.86 -0.33 -18.63
CA TRP A 42 4.74 -0.86 -17.59
C TRP A 42 4.65 -2.39 -17.54
N THR A 43 5.78 -3.02 -17.21
CA THR A 43 5.86 -4.46 -17.04
C THR A 43 5.70 -4.83 -15.57
N CYS A 44 5.42 -6.10 -15.29
CA CYS A 44 5.34 -6.56 -13.91
C CYS A 44 6.65 -6.34 -13.16
N LYS A 45 7.77 -6.49 -13.84
CA LYS A 45 9.07 -6.26 -13.23
C LYS A 45 9.29 -4.80 -12.87
N GLU A 46 8.84 -3.91 -13.76
CA GLU A 46 8.91 -2.47 -13.50
C GLU A 46 8.00 -2.09 -12.33
N ARG A 47 6.81 -2.66 -12.30
CA ARG A 47 5.88 -2.42 -11.19
C ARG A 47 6.50 -2.85 -9.86
N GLU A 48 7.19 -3.99 -9.84
CA GLU A 48 7.87 -4.46 -8.64
C GLU A 48 8.94 -3.48 -8.19
N LYS A 49 9.77 -3.01 -9.13
CA LYS A 49 10.81 -2.03 -8.81
C LYS A 49 10.24 -0.74 -8.26
N ILE A 50 9.15 -0.26 -8.86
CA ILE A 50 8.50 0.97 -8.42
C ILE A 50 7.95 0.77 -7.01
N GLY A 51 7.26 -0.35 -6.76
CA GLY A 51 6.72 -0.66 -5.45
C GLY A 51 7.80 -0.71 -4.38
N HIS A 52 8.92 -1.36 -4.67
CA HIS A 52 10.04 -1.46 -3.73
C HIS A 52 10.61 -0.07 -3.42
N ALA A 53 10.79 0.76 -4.45
CA ALA A 53 11.31 2.11 -4.24
C ALA A 53 10.37 2.94 -3.37
N LEU A 54 9.07 2.84 -3.60
CA LEU A 54 8.09 3.58 -2.81
C LEU A 54 8.05 3.10 -1.36
N ILE A 55 8.20 1.80 -1.14
CA ILE A 55 8.29 1.24 0.21
C ILE A 55 9.51 1.80 0.94
N GLU A 56 10.66 1.81 0.27
CA GLU A 56 11.90 2.32 0.87
C GLU A 56 11.82 3.81 1.22
N MET A 57 11.00 4.55 0.51
CA MET A 57 10.82 5.98 0.75
C MET A 57 9.77 6.29 1.79
N SER A 58 9.09 5.28 2.30
CA SER A 58 7.97 5.47 3.22
C SER A 58 8.37 5.21 4.67
N ASP A 59 7.69 5.88 5.58
CA ASP A 59 7.89 5.66 7.01
C ASP A 59 7.09 4.47 7.51
N VAL A 60 5.92 4.25 6.90
CA VAL A 60 5.00 3.19 7.27
C VAL A 60 4.37 2.63 6.02
N VAL A 61 4.15 1.33 6.03
CA VAL A 61 3.39 0.65 4.99
C VAL A 61 2.05 0.24 5.60
N PHE A 62 0.97 0.55 4.89
CA PHE A 62 -0.37 0.17 5.30
C PHE A 62 -0.84 -0.97 4.40
N ALA A 63 -0.97 -2.17 4.98
CA ALA A 63 -1.40 -3.35 4.22
C ALA A 63 -2.89 -3.57 4.41
N GLU A 64 -3.64 -3.58 3.29
CA GLU A 64 -5.08 -3.76 3.36
C GLU A 64 -5.45 -5.17 3.83
N ASN A 65 -6.63 -5.29 4.40
CA ASN A 65 -7.17 -6.57 4.77
C ASN A 65 -7.38 -7.41 3.50
N GLY A 66 -6.80 -8.60 3.46
CA GLY A 66 -6.83 -9.42 2.26
C GLY A 66 -5.53 -9.44 1.48
N TRP A 67 -4.52 -8.76 1.97
CA TRP A 67 -3.21 -8.74 1.31
C TRP A 67 -2.66 -10.15 1.07
N LYS A 68 -2.99 -11.11 1.93
CA LYS A 68 -2.52 -12.49 1.78
C LYS A 68 -3.07 -13.19 0.54
N LYS A 69 -4.11 -12.65 -0.07
CA LYS A 69 -4.73 -13.24 -1.26
C LYS A 69 -4.13 -12.72 -2.55
N SER A 70 -3.22 -11.77 -2.48
CA SER A 70 -2.56 -11.19 -3.65
C SER A 70 -1.09 -11.52 -3.61
N GLU A 71 -0.57 -12.12 -4.68
CA GLU A 71 0.85 -12.45 -4.74
C GLU A 71 1.71 -11.19 -4.71
N ILE A 72 1.26 -10.14 -5.38
CA ILE A 72 1.98 -8.87 -5.39
C ILE A 72 1.99 -8.25 -4.00
N ALA A 73 0.85 -8.24 -3.32
CA ALA A 73 0.76 -7.68 -1.98
C ALA A 73 1.62 -8.46 -0.99
N LYS A 74 1.61 -9.80 -1.08
CA LYS A 74 2.45 -10.63 -0.22
C LYS A 74 3.94 -10.31 -0.41
N GLU A 75 4.35 -10.18 -1.66
CA GLU A 75 5.73 -9.87 -1.97
C GLU A 75 6.13 -8.51 -1.39
N GLU A 76 5.25 -7.53 -1.51
CA GLU A 76 5.54 -6.19 -0.98
C GLU A 76 5.59 -6.18 0.55
N VAL A 77 4.71 -6.93 1.21
CA VAL A 77 4.76 -7.04 2.67
C VAL A 77 6.09 -7.67 3.11
N LEU A 78 6.49 -8.76 2.43
CA LEU A 78 7.75 -9.41 2.75
C LEU A 78 8.94 -8.48 2.51
N TYR A 79 8.89 -7.72 1.42
CA TYR A 79 9.95 -6.76 1.13
C TYR A 79 10.04 -5.69 2.21
N ALA A 80 8.90 -5.15 2.63
CA ALA A 80 8.87 -4.14 3.69
C ALA A 80 9.45 -4.69 4.99
N LEU A 81 9.11 -5.92 5.34
CA LEU A 81 9.68 -6.58 6.52
C LEU A 81 11.19 -6.71 6.41
N SER A 82 11.68 -7.09 5.24
CA SER A 82 13.14 -7.25 5.02
C SER A 82 13.89 -5.93 5.14
N GLN A 83 13.21 -4.81 4.89
CA GLN A 83 13.81 -3.49 4.96
C GLN A 83 13.56 -2.81 6.31
N ASN A 84 12.96 -3.52 7.25
CA ASN A 84 12.63 -3.00 8.58
C ASN A 84 11.71 -1.79 8.53
N VAL A 85 10.84 -1.73 7.53
CA VAL A 85 9.83 -0.67 7.45
C VAL A 85 8.64 -1.09 8.32
N ASN A 86 8.12 -0.17 9.11
CA ASN A 86 6.97 -0.46 9.95
C ASN A 86 5.73 -0.74 9.09
N ILE A 87 4.98 -1.77 9.47
CA ILE A 87 3.77 -2.14 8.75
C ILE A 87 2.58 -2.06 9.69
N THR A 88 1.53 -1.40 9.23
CA THR A 88 0.24 -1.41 9.90
C THR A 88 -0.70 -2.24 9.04
N PHE A 89 -1.32 -3.25 9.64
CA PHE A 89 -2.26 -4.10 8.91
C PHE A 89 -3.68 -3.64 9.18
N GLU A 90 -4.44 -3.51 8.10
CA GLU A 90 -5.85 -3.17 8.22
C GLU A 90 -6.59 -4.36 8.81
N VAL A 91 -7.40 -4.12 9.84
CA VAL A 91 -8.21 -5.16 10.43
C VAL A 91 -9.64 -4.95 10.04
N LYS A 92 -10.35 -6.05 9.89
CA LYS A 92 -11.76 -5.97 9.60
C LYS A 92 -12.48 -5.32 10.77
N ASN A 93 -13.51 -4.60 10.43
CA ASN A 93 -14.25 -3.85 11.43
C ASN A 93 -15.26 -4.67 12.18
N GLU A 94 -15.31 -5.93 11.96
CA GLU A 94 -16.11 -6.76 12.83
C GLU A 94 -15.24 -7.09 13.99
N LEU A 95 -15.65 -6.68 15.03
CA LEU A 95 -14.90 -6.97 16.12
C LEU A 95 -15.36 -7.87 16.97
N PRO A 96 -14.85 -8.37 17.30
CA PRO A 96 -15.18 -9.25 18.11
C PRO A 96 -15.16 -9.06 19.44
N PHE A 97 -15.29 -8.66 19.46
CA PHE A 97 -15.07 -8.65 20.39
C PHE A 97 -15.67 -8.68 20.90
N MET A 98 -15.77 -8.56 20.57
CA MET A 98 -16.03 -8.60 20.73
C MET A 98 -16.16 -9.15 21.08
#